data_ced13df6b57a4632830078864cc96308
#
_entry.id   ced13df6b57a4632830078864cc96308
#
_cell.length_a   1.000
_cell.length_b   1.000
_cell.length_c   1.000
_cell.angle_alpha   90.00
_cell.angle_beta   90.00
_cell.angle_gamma   90.00
#
_symmetry.space_group_name_H-M   'P 1'
#
loop_
_entity.id
_entity.type
_entity.pdbx_description
1 polymer ?
#
loop_
_entity_poly.entity_id
_entity_poly.type
_entity_poly.pdbx_seq_one_letter_code
_entity_poly.pdbx_strand_id
1 'polypeptide(L)'
;MRSWITHSEAETRALGAVLARELAPDGVLLLSGDLGAGKTVLAQGIAEGLGIDPDEVQSPTFSLIREHRGTGGGRLVHADLYRLDPEETAALGLEELLAGPGVKVVEWAERLPFPVPGATALRLARRSAGGREIREETN
;
A
#
# COMPACT_ATOMS: atom_id res chain seq x y z
N MET A 1 0.08 11.61 15.47
CA MET A 1 -0.06 10.77 14.29
C MET A 1 -1.43 10.93 13.69
N ARG A 2 -1.50 10.85 12.36
CA ARG A 2 -2.74 11.11 11.64
C ARG A 2 -3.65 9.90 11.68
N SER A 3 -4.96 10.18 11.60
CA SER A 3 -5.95 9.13 11.41
C SER A 3 -7.10 9.67 10.56
N TRP A 4 -7.77 8.74 9.86
CA TRP A 4 -8.88 9.08 8.98
C TRP A 4 -9.99 8.05 9.14
N ILE A 5 -11.22 8.48 8.90
CA ILE A 5 -12.37 7.58 8.82
C ILE A 5 -12.97 7.75 7.44
N THR A 6 -13.15 6.64 6.74
CA THR A 6 -13.80 6.63 5.42
C THR A 6 -15.07 5.80 5.50
N HIS A 7 -16.11 6.21 4.77
CA HIS A 7 -17.41 5.57 4.80
C HIS A 7 -17.77 4.83 3.52
N SER A 8 -16.88 4.85 2.53
CA SER A 8 -17.10 4.17 1.25
C SER A 8 -15.76 3.84 0.62
N GLU A 9 -15.77 2.94 -0.37
CA GLU A 9 -14.57 2.68 -1.17
C GLU A 9 -14.10 3.92 -1.90
N ALA A 10 -15.03 4.73 -2.40
CA ALA A 10 -14.70 5.99 -3.07
C ALA A 10 -13.92 6.93 -2.15
N GLU A 11 -14.32 7.03 -0.87
CA GLU A 11 -13.60 7.85 0.09
C GLU A 11 -12.21 7.30 0.41
N THR A 12 -12.08 5.98 0.53
CA THR A 12 -10.78 5.34 0.75
C THR A 12 -9.85 5.56 -0.44
N ARG A 13 -10.37 5.46 -1.66
CA ARG A 13 -9.59 5.75 -2.87
C ARG A 13 -9.16 7.22 -2.92
N ALA A 14 -10.05 8.14 -2.58
CA ALA A 14 -9.72 9.56 -2.55
C ALA A 14 -8.58 9.85 -1.57
N LEU A 15 -8.59 9.20 -0.41
CA LEU A 15 -7.49 9.29 0.55
C LEU A 15 -6.19 8.76 -0.06
N GLY A 16 -6.25 7.65 -0.77
CA GLY A 16 -5.09 7.09 -1.46
C GLY A 16 -4.49 8.06 -2.46
N ALA A 17 -5.32 8.74 -3.24
CA ALA A 17 -4.85 9.72 -4.22
C ALA A 17 -4.13 10.91 -3.55
N VAL A 18 -4.60 11.34 -2.38
CA VAL A 18 -3.93 12.38 -1.59
C VAL A 18 -2.57 11.87 -1.08
N LEU A 19 -2.54 10.66 -0.54
CA LEU A 19 -1.30 10.06 -0.03
C LEU A 19 -0.27 9.86 -1.14
N ALA A 20 -0.71 9.57 -2.36
CA ALA A 20 0.20 9.42 -3.51
C ALA A 20 1.04 10.67 -3.72
N ARG A 21 0.48 11.85 -3.52
CA ARG A 21 1.21 13.11 -3.69
C ARG A 21 2.29 13.28 -2.64
N GLU A 22 2.03 12.80 -1.42
CA GLU A 22 3.03 12.83 -0.34
C GLU A 22 4.14 11.82 -0.57
N LEU A 23 3.80 10.67 -1.15
CA LEU A 23 4.74 9.57 -1.37
C LEU A 23 5.62 9.77 -2.59
N ALA A 24 5.11 10.42 -3.64
CA ALA A 24 5.85 10.60 -4.89
C ALA A 24 7.15 11.37 -4.66
N PRO A 25 8.25 11.06 -5.37
CA PRO A 25 8.32 10.02 -6.41
C PRO A 25 8.72 8.63 -5.90
N ASP A 26 9.31 8.50 -4.72
CA ASP A 26 9.98 7.27 -4.29
C ASP A 26 9.60 6.78 -2.88
N GLY A 27 8.55 7.31 -2.31
CA GLY A 27 8.13 6.96 -0.96
C GLY A 27 7.62 5.53 -0.81
N VAL A 28 7.63 5.03 0.42
CA VAL A 28 7.15 3.69 0.76
C VAL A 28 5.97 3.80 1.71
N LEU A 29 4.91 3.07 1.40
CA LEU A 29 3.74 2.94 2.25
C LEU A 29 3.57 1.50 2.68
N LEU A 30 3.55 1.28 3.99
CA LEU A 30 3.37 -0.03 4.60
C LEU A 30 1.94 -0.13 5.13
N LEU A 31 1.18 -1.09 4.62
CA LEU A 31 -0.22 -1.28 5.00
C LEU A 31 -0.40 -2.57 5.78
N SER A 32 -1.00 -2.45 6.95
CA SER A 32 -1.34 -3.59 7.79
C SER A 32 -2.82 -3.53 8.16
N GLY A 33 -3.34 -4.62 8.70
CA GLY A 33 -4.75 -4.74 9.07
C GLY A 33 -5.36 -6.02 8.55
N ASP A 34 -6.56 -6.32 9.04
CA ASP A 34 -7.25 -7.57 8.73
C ASP A 34 -7.68 -7.67 7.28
N LEU A 35 -7.97 -8.89 6.86
CA LEU A 35 -8.51 -9.16 5.52
C LEU A 35 -9.82 -8.38 5.33
N GLY A 36 -9.95 -7.72 4.18
CA GLY A 36 -11.13 -6.91 3.89
C GLY A 36 -11.16 -5.56 4.57
N ALA A 37 -10.07 -5.12 5.19
CA ALA A 37 -10.00 -3.80 5.84
C ALA A 37 -9.84 -2.63 4.85
N GLY A 38 -9.63 -2.91 3.55
CA GLY A 38 -9.53 -1.87 2.54
C GLY A 38 -8.13 -1.57 2.04
N LYS A 39 -7.15 -2.44 2.33
CA LYS A 39 -5.76 -2.21 1.90
C LYS A 39 -5.62 -2.11 0.38
N THR A 40 -6.26 -3.00 -0.36
CA THR A 40 -6.21 -2.98 -1.83
C THR A 40 -6.94 -1.76 -2.39
N VAL A 41 -8.06 -1.36 -1.79
CA VAL A 41 -8.79 -0.17 -2.21
C VAL A 41 -7.93 1.08 -2.04
N LEU A 42 -7.21 1.18 -0.92
CA LEU A 42 -6.29 2.28 -0.70
C LEU A 42 -5.14 2.27 -1.72
N ALA A 43 -4.59 1.09 -2.03
CA ALA A 43 -3.56 0.95 -3.06
C ALA A 43 -4.06 1.39 -4.44
N GLN A 44 -5.31 1.09 -4.78
CA GLN A 44 -5.94 1.56 -6.00
C GLN A 44 -6.03 3.08 -6.06
N GLY A 45 -6.34 3.71 -4.93
CA GLY A 45 -6.36 5.16 -4.82
C GLY A 45 -4.98 5.78 -5.05
N ILE A 46 -3.95 5.16 -4.50
CA ILE A 46 -2.56 5.60 -4.72
C ILE A 46 -2.21 5.50 -6.19
N ALA A 47 -2.56 4.40 -6.85
CA ALA A 47 -2.35 4.22 -8.28
C ALA A 47 -3.02 5.34 -9.08
N GLU A 48 -4.26 5.63 -8.76
CA GLU A 48 -5.02 6.69 -9.43
C GLU A 48 -4.32 8.04 -9.27
N GLY A 49 -3.82 8.35 -8.08
CA GLY A 49 -3.04 9.56 -7.82
C GLY A 49 -1.72 9.64 -8.60
N LEU A 50 -1.22 8.51 -9.07
CA LEU A 50 0.01 8.43 -9.87
C LEU A 50 -0.28 8.36 -11.38
N GLY A 51 -1.53 8.48 -11.79
CA GLY A 51 -1.91 8.39 -13.19
C GLY A 51 -2.01 6.97 -13.72
N ILE A 52 -2.16 6.00 -12.84
CA ILE A 52 -2.32 4.59 -13.16
C ILE A 52 -3.80 4.23 -13.06
N ASP A 53 -4.31 3.46 -14.02
CA ASP A 53 -5.71 2.99 -13.97
C ASP A 53 -5.90 2.14 -12.71
N PRO A 54 -6.78 2.54 -11.79
CA PRO A 54 -7.00 1.78 -10.56
C PRO A 54 -7.50 0.36 -10.79
N ASP A 55 -8.14 0.10 -11.93
CA ASP A 55 -8.63 -1.24 -12.26
C ASP A 55 -7.50 -2.23 -12.57
N GLU A 56 -6.30 -1.72 -12.88
CA GLU A 56 -5.12 -2.57 -13.07
C GLU A 56 -4.55 -3.05 -11.74
N VAL A 57 -4.86 -2.37 -10.64
CA VAL A 57 -4.31 -2.67 -9.32
C VAL A 57 -5.30 -3.55 -8.57
N GLN A 58 -4.95 -4.82 -8.44
CA GLN A 58 -5.75 -5.80 -7.73
C GLN A 58 -4.84 -6.54 -6.74
N SER A 59 -5.46 -7.21 -5.78
CA SER A 59 -4.71 -8.07 -4.88
C SER A 59 -3.96 -9.12 -5.71
N PRO A 60 -2.61 -9.16 -5.66
CA PRO A 60 -1.85 -10.10 -6.49
C PRO A 60 -2.12 -11.53 -6.04
N THR A 61 -2.72 -12.35 -6.92
CA THR A 61 -3.02 -13.74 -6.62
C THR A 61 -1.90 -14.69 -7.00
N PHE A 62 -1.21 -14.39 -8.08
CA PHE A 62 -0.14 -15.25 -8.62
C PHE A 62 1.22 -14.56 -8.64
N SER A 63 1.22 -13.23 -8.76
CA SER A 63 2.42 -12.41 -8.67
C SER A 63 2.37 -11.64 -7.36
N LEU A 64 3.29 -11.91 -6.45
CA LEU A 64 3.34 -11.28 -5.14
C LEU A 64 3.81 -9.84 -5.22
N ILE A 65 4.49 -9.49 -6.30
CA ILE A 65 4.99 -8.15 -6.57
C ILE A 65 4.61 -7.79 -8.00
N ARG A 66 4.00 -6.62 -8.19
CA ARG A 66 3.66 -6.10 -9.51
C ARG A 66 4.10 -4.66 -9.64
N GLU A 67 4.59 -4.32 -10.83
CA GLU A 67 4.96 -2.96 -11.15
C GLU A 67 3.95 -2.38 -12.14
N HIS A 68 3.53 -1.14 -11.90
CA HIS A 68 2.61 -0.42 -12.75
C HIS A 68 3.21 0.91 -13.17
N ARG A 69 2.95 1.33 -14.39
CA ARG A 69 3.39 2.60 -14.93
C ARG A 69 2.19 3.44 -15.31
N GLY A 70 2.20 4.70 -14.88
CA GLY A 70 1.15 5.65 -15.19
C GLY A 70 1.55 6.61 -16.29
N THR A 71 0.58 7.40 -16.73
CA THR A 71 0.82 8.54 -17.61
C THR A 71 1.61 9.60 -16.84
N GLY A 72 2.50 10.31 -17.51
CA GLY A 72 3.30 11.34 -16.87
C GLY A 72 4.47 10.81 -16.03
N GLY A 73 4.84 9.53 -16.18
CA GLY A 73 6.01 8.96 -15.54
C GLY A 73 5.81 8.39 -14.14
N GLY A 74 4.57 8.32 -13.65
CA GLY A 74 4.28 7.69 -12.35
C GLY A 74 4.62 6.21 -12.35
N ARG A 75 5.21 5.74 -11.24
CA ARG A 75 5.58 4.34 -11.09
C ARG A 75 5.12 3.84 -9.72
N LEU A 76 4.48 2.68 -9.72
CA LEU A 76 4.03 2.02 -8.50
C LEU A 76 4.56 0.60 -8.47
N VAL A 77 5.18 0.24 -7.34
CA VAL A 77 5.52 -1.15 -7.03
C VAL A 77 4.55 -1.60 -5.94
N HIS A 78 3.74 -2.59 -6.25
CA HIS A 78 2.71 -3.11 -5.33
C HIS A 78 3.08 -4.53 -4.92
N ALA A 79 3.27 -4.76 -3.63
CA ALA A 79 3.59 -6.06 -3.06
C ALA A 79 2.51 -6.48 -2.08
N ASP A 80 2.18 -7.77 -2.07
CA ASP A 80 1.24 -8.36 -1.12
C ASP A 80 1.88 -9.58 -0.47
N LEU A 81 2.06 -9.52 0.83
CA LEU A 81 2.79 -10.55 1.59
C LEU A 81 1.87 -11.54 2.30
N TYR A 82 0.57 -11.51 2.01
CA TYR A 82 -0.42 -12.32 2.73
C TYR A 82 -0.08 -13.81 2.81
N ARG A 83 0.46 -14.38 1.74
CA ARG A 83 0.72 -15.82 1.63
C ARG A 83 2.19 -16.19 1.88
N LEU A 84 3.01 -15.24 2.29
CA LEU A 84 4.44 -15.46 2.48
C LEU A 84 4.82 -15.52 3.95
N ASP A 85 5.74 -16.41 4.29
CA ASP A 85 6.42 -16.34 5.56
C ASP A 85 7.64 -15.39 5.45
N PRO A 86 8.28 -15.00 6.57
CA PRO A 86 9.42 -14.09 6.54
C PRO A 86 10.61 -14.58 5.70
N GLU A 87 10.86 -15.89 5.66
CA GLU A 87 11.96 -16.45 4.87
C GLU A 87 11.70 -16.31 3.37
N GLU A 88 10.48 -16.61 2.94
CA GLU A 88 10.06 -16.44 1.55
C GLU A 88 10.12 -14.98 1.14
N THR A 89 9.68 -14.08 2.03
CA THR A 89 9.72 -12.64 1.79
C THR A 89 11.16 -12.15 1.61
N ALA A 90 12.08 -12.60 2.45
CA ALA A 90 13.48 -12.22 2.36
C ALA A 90 14.11 -12.68 1.03
N ALA A 91 13.68 -13.83 0.52
CA ALA A 91 14.22 -14.38 -0.72
C ALA A 91 13.79 -13.64 -1.99
N LEU A 92 12.78 -12.77 -1.91
CA LEU A 92 12.27 -12.04 -3.08
C LEU A 92 13.10 -10.82 -3.47
N GLY A 93 14.13 -10.46 -2.72
CA GLY A 93 14.87 -9.22 -2.97
C GLY A 93 14.05 -7.96 -2.69
N LEU A 94 13.05 -8.09 -1.83
CA LEU A 94 12.12 -7.01 -1.55
C LEU A 94 12.78 -5.81 -0.87
N GLU A 95 13.79 -6.05 -0.03
CA GLU A 95 14.51 -4.96 0.64
C GLU A 95 15.16 -4.00 -0.37
N GLU A 96 15.81 -4.56 -1.39
CA GLU A 96 16.41 -3.75 -2.45
C GLU A 96 15.35 -3.04 -3.28
N LEU A 97 14.25 -3.71 -3.56
CA LEU A 97 13.15 -3.14 -4.32
C LEU A 97 12.53 -1.94 -3.60
N LEU A 98 12.35 -2.03 -2.29
CA LEU A 98 11.79 -0.95 -1.48
C LEU A 98 12.72 0.24 -1.36
N ALA A 99 14.02 0.04 -1.50
CA ALA A 99 15.01 1.11 -1.52
C ALA A 99 15.15 1.75 -2.91
N GLY A 100 14.53 1.19 -3.93
CA GLY A 100 14.64 1.64 -5.32
C GLY A 100 13.67 2.74 -5.70
N PRO A 101 13.61 3.07 -7.00
CA PRO A 101 12.75 4.14 -7.50
C PRO A 101 11.27 3.74 -7.54
N GLY A 102 10.41 4.75 -7.55
CA GLY A 102 8.97 4.61 -7.62
C GLY A 102 8.30 4.58 -6.25
N VAL A 103 7.00 4.81 -6.22
CA VAL A 103 6.20 4.67 -5.02
C VAL A 103 6.00 3.17 -4.76
N LYS A 104 6.24 2.73 -3.53
CA LYS A 104 6.10 1.33 -3.16
C LYS A 104 4.99 1.19 -2.12
N VAL A 105 4.04 0.29 -2.37
CA VAL A 105 2.95 -0.03 -1.45
C VAL A 105 3.04 -1.50 -1.11
N VAL A 106 3.17 -1.79 0.19
CA VAL A 106 3.28 -3.17 0.69
C VAL A 106 2.04 -3.47 1.53
N GLU A 107 1.22 -4.42 1.09
CA GLU A 107 0.10 -4.95 1.87
C GLU A 107 0.58 -6.10 2.74
N TRP A 108 -0.03 -6.25 3.92
CA TRP A 108 0.40 -7.22 4.93
C TRP A 108 1.83 -6.95 5.38
N ALA A 109 2.13 -5.67 5.60
CA ALA A 109 3.46 -5.22 5.97
C ALA A 109 3.94 -5.76 7.31
N GLU A 110 3.04 -6.24 8.17
CA GLU A 110 3.37 -6.93 9.41
C GLU A 110 4.20 -8.20 9.17
N ARG A 111 4.23 -8.71 7.93
CA ARG A 111 5.02 -9.89 7.55
C ARG A 111 6.42 -9.55 7.03
N LEU A 112 6.79 -8.28 7.00
CA LEU A 112 8.15 -7.89 6.59
C LEU A 112 9.16 -8.34 7.64
N PRO A 113 10.24 -9.01 7.23
CA PRO A 113 11.27 -9.49 8.15
C PRO A 113 12.34 -8.45 8.46
N PHE A 114 12.23 -7.24 7.93
CA PHE A 114 13.22 -6.18 8.10
C PHE A 114 12.51 -4.83 8.27
N PRO A 115 13.17 -3.85 8.91
CA PRO A 115 12.62 -2.50 9.00
C PRO A 115 12.78 -1.75 7.67
N VAL A 116 11.90 -0.77 7.44
CA VAL A 116 11.98 0.12 6.28
C VAL A 116 12.03 1.56 6.78
N PRO A 117 13.22 2.08 7.07
CA PRO A 117 13.36 3.44 7.59
C PRO A 117 12.76 4.49 6.64
N GLY A 118 12.07 5.46 7.21
CA GLY A 118 11.44 6.53 6.43
C GLY A 118 10.12 6.18 5.78
N ALA A 119 9.66 4.94 5.88
CA ALA A 119 8.36 4.55 5.34
C ALA A 119 7.22 5.13 6.18
N THR A 120 6.09 5.39 5.52
CA THR A 120 4.83 5.70 6.20
C THR A 120 4.12 4.39 6.46
N ALA A 121 3.73 4.14 7.70
CA ALA A 121 3.02 2.92 8.07
C ALA A 121 1.59 3.27 8.48
N LEU A 122 0.63 2.58 7.88
CA LEU A 122 -0.79 2.75 8.17
C LEU A 122 -1.42 1.41 8.54
N ARG A 123 -2.29 1.46 9.56
CA ARG A 123 -3.12 0.31 9.92
C ARG A 123 -4.57 0.61 9.56
N LEU A 124 -5.20 -0.34 8.87
CA LEU A 124 -6.59 -0.23 8.46
C LEU A 124 -7.45 -1.21 9.27
N ALA A 125 -8.61 -0.74 9.72
CA ALA A 125 -9.54 -1.57 10.47
C ALA A 125 -10.98 -1.26 10.05
N ARG A 126 -11.82 -2.28 10.07
CA ARG A 126 -13.26 -2.10 9.94
C ARG A 126 -13.81 -1.52 11.23
N ARG A 127 -14.74 -0.60 11.10
CA ARG A 127 -15.43 -0.01 12.26
C ARG A 127 -16.76 -0.75 12.50
N SER A 128 -17.05 -1.00 13.77
CA SER A 128 -18.34 -1.61 14.15
C SER A 128 -19.53 -0.73 13.74
N ALA A 129 -19.33 0.59 13.72
CA ALA A 129 -20.34 1.56 13.30
C ALA A 129 -20.42 1.76 11.78
N GLY A 130 -19.66 0.99 11.01
CA GLY A 130 -19.55 1.12 9.55
C GLY A 130 -18.35 1.93 9.13
N GLY A 131 -17.89 1.71 7.90
CA GLY A 131 -16.72 2.39 7.37
C GLY A 131 -15.41 1.75 7.79
N ARG A 132 -14.34 2.51 7.56
CA ARG A 132 -12.96 2.09 7.85
C ARG A 132 -12.25 3.15 8.65
N GLU A 133 -11.39 2.74 9.58
CA GLU A 133 -10.44 3.61 10.24
C GLU A 133 -9.06 3.33 9.67
N ILE A 134 -8.35 4.38 9.31
CA ILE A 134 -6.98 4.30 8.82
C ILE A 134 -6.14 5.14 9.78
N ARG A 135 -5.14 4.52 10.40
CA ARG A 135 -4.30 5.16 11.41
C ARG A 135 -2.84 5.06 11.04
N GLU A 136 -2.16 6.19 11.14
CA GLU A 136 -0.71 6.21 11.00
C GLU A 136 -0.07 5.58 12.24
N GLU A 137 0.95 4.76 12.03
CA GLU A 137 1.68 4.09 13.09
C GLU A 137 3.16 4.44 13.03
N THR A 138 3.84 4.23 14.15
CA THR A 138 5.30 4.27 14.19
C THR A 138 5.84 3.07 13.39
N ASN A 139 6.73 3.38 12.49
CA ASN A 139 7.35 2.38 11.64
C ASN A 139 8.57 1.74 12.32
#